data_e642213d1d0cf2fc68dbb2e6595c31d4
#
_entry.id   e642213d1d0cf2fc68dbb2e6595c31d4
#
_cell.length_a   1.000
_cell.length_b   1.000
_cell.length_c   1.000
_cell.angle_alpha   90.00
_cell.angle_beta   90.00
_cell.angle_gamma   90.00
#
_symmetry.space_group_name_H-M   'P 1'
#
loop_
_entity.id
_entity.type
_entity.pdbx_description
1 polymer ?
#
loop_
_entity_poly.entity_id
_entity_poly.type
_entity_poly.pdbx_seq_one_letter_code
_entity_poly.pdbx_strand_id
1 'polypeptide(L)'
;MRRPPTRSKSRCRLLVHGVVAALLLAACTSGPDRDRDEEAVPDDLSPAPAPGERWQPAPGGSWQWQLTGKLDTSVKAAVYDIDGFTTTKEQVAELKAAGRRTICYLSTGAWEDFRPDAGAFPPSMRGEGNGWEGERWLDIRRLAELEPLIAERFDMCRNKGFDAVEPDNMDAYRNKSGFPLTAGDQLNYNRLIVRLAHDRGLSVGLKNDLDQIPELVGDFDFAVNEQCAQYDECGRLTPFIAAGKAVFHVEYELPASRFCPASRELKLSSLEKKYDLGAWRKAC
;
A
#
# COMPACT_ATOMS: atom_id res chain seq x y z
N MET A 1 7.66 4.91 6.14
CA MET A 1 8.69 3.93 5.71
C MET A 1 9.87 3.94 6.67
N ARG A 2 10.22 2.81 7.28
CA ARG A 2 11.39 2.72 8.17
C ARG A 2 12.50 1.97 7.44
N ARG A 3 13.68 2.60 7.26
CA ARG A 3 14.89 1.89 6.79
C ARG A 3 15.31 0.85 7.83
N PRO A 4 15.71 -0.37 7.44
CA PRO A 4 16.23 -1.34 8.38
C PRO A 4 17.59 -0.90 8.95
N PRO A 5 17.86 -1.15 10.25
CA PRO A 5 19.18 -0.95 10.82
C PRO A 5 20.16 -2.01 10.29
N THR A 6 21.34 -1.57 9.91
CA THR A 6 22.46 -2.45 9.51
C THR A 6 22.88 -3.35 10.68
N ARG A 7 22.62 -4.66 10.60
CA ARG A 7 23.07 -5.64 11.59
C ARG A 7 24.44 -6.19 11.26
N SER A 8 25.32 -6.04 12.24
CA SER A 8 26.61 -6.73 12.37
C SER A 8 26.43 -8.25 12.44
N LYS A 9 27.22 -8.98 11.64
CA LYS A 9 27.23 -10.44 11.60
C LYS A 9 28.04 -10.98 12.80
N SER A 10 27.39 -11.58 13.78
CA SER A 10 28.03 -12.49 14.74
C SER A 10 27.87 -13.93 14.27
N ARG A 11 29.00 -14.57 14.03
CA ARG A 11 29.09 -16.01 13.71
C ARG A 11 29.01 -16.81 15.02
N CYS A 12 28.05 -17.71 15.13
CA CYS A 12 28.08 -18.77 16.12
C CYS A 12 28.16 -20.12 15.40
N ARG A 13 29.25 -20.84 15.63
CA ARG A 13 29.46 -22.26 15.21
C ARG A 13 28.78 -23.16 16.23
N LEU A 14 28.02 -24.13 15.77
CA LEU A 14 27.71 -25.30 16.58
C LEU A 14 27.83 -26.60 15.77
N LEU A 15 28.37 -27.55 16.49
CA LEU A 15 28.92 -28.85 16.09
C LEU A 15 27.85 -29.89 15.69
N VAL A 16 28.33 -30.77 14.84
CA VAL A 16 27.71 -31.97 14.29
C VAL A 16 27.57 -33.06 15.36
N HIS A 17 26.44 -33.80 15.37
CA HIS A 17 26.40 -35.23 15.73
C HIS A 17 25.41 -35.95 14.83
N GLY A 18 25.91 -36.98 14.16
CA GLY A 18 25.17 -37.84 13.28
C GLY A 18 24.48 -38.99 14.00
N VAL A 19 23.42 -39.48 13.42
CA VAL A 19 22.95 -40.88 13.59
C VAL A 19 22.38 -41.36 12.25
N VAL A 20 22.87 -42.53 11.87
CA VAL A 20 22.50 -43.35 10.70
C VAL A 20 21.34 -44.27 11.08
N ALA A 21 20.33 -44.41 10.22
CA ALA A 21 19.62 -45.71 10.04
C ALA A 21 18.65 -45.70 8.86
N ALA A 22 19.01 -46.53 7.90
CA ALA A 22 18.24 -47.64 7.29
C ALA A 22 17.08 -47.33 6.31
N LEU A 23 17.33 -47.80 5.09
CA LEU A 23 16.46 -47.98 3.93
C LEU A 23 15.21 -48.84 4.20
N LEU A 24 14.09 -48.45 3.59
CA LEU A 24 13.13 -49.38 3.00
C LEU A 24 12.61 -48.80 1.66
N LEU A 25 12.87 -49.57 0.59
CA LEU A 25 12.35 -49.35 -0.74
C LEU A 25 10.86 -49.77 -0.82
N ALA A 26 10.02 -48.87 -1.30
CA ALA A 26 8.75 -49.28 -1.89
C ALA A 26 8.61 -48.49 -3.21
N ALA A 27 8.69 -49.24 -4.32
CA ALA A 27 8.40 -48.74 -5.64
C ALA A 27 6.87 -48.59 -5.81
N CYS A 28 6.39 -47.41 -6.18
CA CYS A 28 5.08 -47.22 -6.80
C CYS A 28 5.21 -46.30 -8.01
N THR A 29 4.63 -46.73 -9.07
CA THR A 29 4.61 -46.29 -10.44
C THR A 29 4.16 -44.85 -10.57
N SER A 30 4.94 -44.07 -11.32
CA SER A 30 4.69 -42.68 -11.73
C SER A 30 3.66 -42.59 -12.87
N GLY A 31 2.52 -41.97 -12.58
CA GLY A 31 1.72 -41.31 -13.62
C GLY A 31 2.15 -39.83 -13.72
N PRO A 32 2.06 -39.18 -14.89
CA PRO A 32 2.42 -37.79 -15.00
C PRO A 32 1.29 -36.91 -14.46
N ASP A 33 1.45 -36.43 -13.23
CA ASP A 33 0.62 -35.36 -12.70
C ASP A 33 0.97 -34.05 -13.46
N ARG A 34 0.01 -33.62 -14.22
CA ARG A 34 -0.02 -32.24 -14.73
C ARG A 34 -0.53 -31.36 -13.59
N ASP A 35 0.39 -30.84 -12.80
CA ASP A 35 0.11 -29.72 -11.91
C ASP A 35 -0.25 -28.50 -12.79
N ARG A 36 -1.54 -28.37 -13.07
CA ARG A 36 -2.12 -27.07 -13.40
C ARG A 36 -2.47 -26.43 -12.06
N ASP A 37 -1.56 -25.64 -11.56
CA ASP A 37 -1.90 -24.57 -10.62
C ASP A 37 -2.78 -23.55 -11.36
N GLU A 38 -4.04 -23.88 -11.55
CA GLU A 38 -5.09 -22.91 -11.85
C GLU A 38 -5.37 -22.19 -10.53
N GLU A 39 -4.58 -21.11 -10.24
CA GLU A 39 -4.97 -20.12 -9.25
C GLU A 39 -6.37 -19.62 -9.61
N ALA A 40 -7.37 -20.12 -8.90
CA ALA A 40 -8.73 -19.59 -8.94
C ALA A 40 -8.63 -18.12 -8.50
N VAL A 41 -8.75 -17.20 -9.45
CA VAL A 41 -8.95 -15.78 -9.15
C VAL A 41 -10.26 -15.69 -8.40
N PRO A 42 -10.31 -15.25 -7.13
CA PRO A 42 -11.57 -14.95 -6.48
C PRO A 42 -12.29 -13.91 -7.34
N ASP A 43 -13.48 -14.23 -7.81
CA ASP A 43 -14.39 -13.28 -8.43
C ASP A 43 -14.88 -12.28 -7.36
N ASP A 44 -14.02 -11.37 -6.93
CA ASP A 44 -14.44 -10.19 -6.19
C ASP A 44 -14.78 -9.08 -7.19
N LEU A 45 -15.80 -9.34 -7.99
CA LEU A 45 -16.52 -8.33 -8.72
C LEU A 45 -17.51 -7.68 -7.74
N SER A 46 -17.02 -6.90 -6.78
CA SER A 46 -17.90 -5.95 -6.10
C SER A 46 -18.63 -5.14 -7.16
N PRO A 47 -19.99 -5.11 -7.18
CA PRO A 47 -20.74 -4.42 -8.21
C PRO A 47 -20.25 -2.98 -8.32
N ALA A 48 -20.26 -2.43 -9.54
CA ALA A 48 -19.94 -1.03 -9.74
C ALA A 48 -20.82 -0.20 -8.80
N PRO A 49 -20.26 0.74 -8.03
CA PRO A 49 -21.06 1.58 -7.13
C PRO A 49 -22.14 2.31 -7.93
N ALA A 50 -23.29 2.52 -7.29
CA ALA A 50 -24.35 3.32 -7.87
C ALA A 50 -23.85 4.73 -8.19
N PRO A 51 -24.45 5.46 -9.16
CA PRO A 51 -24.05 6.83 -9.45
C PRO A 51 -24.08 7.68 -8.18
N GLY A 52 -22.93 8.24 -7.80
CA GLY A 52 -22.74 9.03 -6.58
C GLY A 52 -22.24 8.22 -5.36
N GLU A 53 -22.10 6.90 -5.46
CA GLU A 53 -21.52 6.06 -4.43
C GLU A 53 -20.02 5.85 -4.70
N ARG A 54 -19.17 6.06 -3.68
CA ARG A 54 -17.73 5.78 -3.78
C ARG A 54 -17.48 4.28 -3.68
N TRP A 55 -16.47 3.82 -4.43
CA TRP A 55 -16.03 2.44 -4.33
C TRP A 55 -15.43 2.15 -2.95
N GLN A 56 -15.89 1.07 -2.31
CA GLN A 56 -15.33 0.57 -1.06
C GLN A 56 -14.79 -0.84 -1.30
N PRO A 57 -13.46 -1.04 -1.28
CA PRO A 57 -12.88 -2.35 -1.45
C PRO A 57 -13.18 -3.27 -0.27
N ALA A 58 -13.63 -4.50 -0.57
CA ALA A 58 -13.86 -5.53 0.43
C ALA A 58 -12.54 -6.21 0.86
N PRO A 59 -12.47 -6.79 2.08
CA PRO A 59 -11.31 -7.54 2.54
C PRO A 59 -10.98 -8.74 1.65
N GLY A 60 -9.67 -9.02 1.47
CA GLY A 60 -9.18 -10.22 0.79
C GLY A 60 -9.12 -10.12 -0.73
N GLY A 61 -9.45 -8.97 -1.32
CA GLY A 61 -9.35 -8.74 -2.77
C GLY A 61 -7.92 -8.83 -3.29
N SER A 62 -7.73 -9.31 -4.54
CA SER A 62 -6.42 -9.34 -5.17
C SER A 62 -6.01 -7.95 -5.66
N TRP A 63 -4.72 -7.60 -5.50
CA TRP A 63 -4.22 -6.31 -5.94
C TRP A 63 -2.81 -6.36 -6.49
N GLN A 64 -2.46 -5.35 -7.26
CA GLN A 64 -1.09 -5.06 -7.72
C GLN A 64 -0.70 -3.67 -7.24
N TRP A 65 0.48 -3.56 -6.66
CA TRP A 65 1.09 -2.28 -6.34
C TRP A 65 2.31 -2.07 -7.22
N GLN A 66 2.23 -1.11 -8.14
CA GLN A 66 3.33 -0.82 -9.06
C GLN A 66 3.52 0.68 -9.23
N LEU A 67 4.60 1.21 -8.66
CA LEU A 67 4.90 2.64 -8.66
C LEU A 67 6.04 3.01 -9.61
N THR A 68 6.77 2.01 -10.14
CA THR A 68 7.92 2.26 -11.01
C THR A 68 7.89 1.38 -12.26
N GLY A 69 8.64 1.82 -13.26
CA GLY A 69 8.80 1.09 -14.53
C GLY A 69 7.56 1.16 -15.43
N LYS A 70 7.60 0.39 -16.52
CA LYS A 70 6.46 0.28 -17.44
C LYS A 70 5.34 -0.52 -16.76
N LEU A 71 4.13 0.04 -16.73
CA LEU A 71 2.96 -0.62 -16.15
C LEU A 71 2.72 -1.99 -16.80
N ASP A 72 2.64 -3.04 -15.98
CA ASP A 72 2.32 -4.40 -16.40
C ASP A 72 0.84 -4.69 -16.17
N THR A 73 0.05 -4.58 -17.22
CA THR A 73 -1.39 -4.85 -17.20
C THR A 73 -1.73 -6.33 -17.31
N SER A 74 -0.73 -7.21 -17.51
CA SER A 74 -0.93 -8.66 -17.62
C SER A 74 -1.13 -9.34 -16.25
N VAL A 75 -0.77 -8.68 -15.15
CA VAL A 75 -0.95 -9.20 -13.79
C VAL A 75 -2.43 -9.40 -13.50
N LYS A 76 -2.81 -10.62 -13.11
CA LYS A 76 -4.19 -10.93 -12.72
C LYS A 76 -4.47 -10.39 -11.32
N ALA A 77 -5.00 -9.17 -11.24
CA ALA A 77 -5.40 -8.52 -9.98
C ALA A 77 -6.69 -7.72 -10.22
N ALA A 78 -7.56 -7.69 -9.22
CA ALA A 78 -8.81 -6.94 -9.27
C ALA A 78 -8.56 -5.43 -9.10
N VAL A 79 -7.52 -5.08 -8.33
CA VAL A 79 -7.17 -3.70 -7.99
C VAL A 79 -5.74 -3.39 -8.45
N TYR A 80 -5.54 -2.24 -9.06
CA TYR A 80 -4.22 -1.70 -9.41
C TYR A 80 -3.98 -0.40 -8.67
N ASP A 81 -2.98 -0.38 -7.83
CA ASP A 81 -2.47 0.81 -7.17
C ASP A 81 -1.19 1.25 -7.86
N ILE A 82 -1.23 2.40 -8.50
CA ILE A 82 -0.26 2.85 -9.48
C ILE A 82 0.01 4.34 -9.38
N ASP A 83 1.24 4.75 -9.74
CA ASP A 83 1.67 6.16 -9.61
C ASP A 83 0.78 7.11 -10.42
N GLY A 84 0.20 8.09 -9.72
CA GLY A 84 -0.78 9.01 -10.28
C GLY A 84 -0.19 9.96 -11.32
N PHE A 85 1.08 10.35 -11.20
CA PHE A 85 1.70 11.30 -12.12
C PHE A 85 2.09 10.65 -13.45
N THR A 86 2.72 9.49 -13.40
CA THR A 86 3.28 8.80 -14.58
C THR A 86 2.26 7.96 -15.33
N THR A 87 1.20 7.49 -14.66
CA THR A 87 0.12 6.74 -15.31
C THR A 87 -0.75 7.66 -16.16
N THR A 88 -1.03 7.27 -17.40
CA THR A 88 -1.87 8.06 -18.30
C THR A 88 -3.36 7.75 -18.12
N LYS A 89 -4.22 8.66 -18.59
CA LYS A 89 -5.67 8.46 -18.62
C LYS A 89 -6.08 7.22 -19.42
N GLU A 90 -5.37 6.96 -20.52
CA GLU A 90 -5.61 5.81 -21.40
C GLU A 90 -5.31 4.50 -20.69
N GLN A 91 -4.20 4.43 -19.92
CA GLN A 91 -3.84 3.26 -19.12
C GLN A 91 -4.89 2.97 -18.02
N VAL A 92 -5.37 4.01 -17.35
CA VAL A 92 -6.48 3.89 -16.38
C VAL A 92 -7.73 3.35 -17.07
N ALA A 93 -8.09 3.93 -18.23
CA ALA A 93 -9.27 3.47 -18.99
C ALA A 93 -9.14 2.03 -19.47
N GLU A 94 -7.94 1.58 -19.89
CA GLU A 94 -7.66 0.20 -20.27
C GLU A 94 -7.87 -0.76 -19.09
N LEU A 95 -7.33 -0.46 -17.92
CA LEU A 95 -7.53 -1.25 -16.71
C LEU A 95 -9.02 -1.35 -16.35
N LYS A 96 -9.74 -0.24 -16.39
CA LYS A 96 -11.19 -0.21 -16.09
C LYS A 96 -12.01 -0.96 -17.13
N ALA A 97 -11.67 -0.89 -18.41
CA ALA A 97 -12.31 -1.68 -19.47
C ALA A 97 -12.09 -3.20 -19.29
N ALA A 98 -10.98 -3.58 -18.63
CA ALA A 98 -10.70 -4.96 -18.24
C ALA A 98 -11.36 -5.35 -16.89
N GLY A 99 -12.30 -4.54 -16.37
CA GLY A 99 -13.03 -4.81 -15.12
C GLY A 99 -12.24 -4.56 -13.83
N ARG A 100 -11.12 -3.84 -13.91
CA ARG A 100 -10.25 -3.59 -12.76
C ARG A 100 -10.53 -2.25 -12.11
N ARG A 101 -10.32 -2.17 -10.79
CA ARG A 101 -10.34 -0.93 -10.03
C ARG A 101 -8.95 -0.32 -9.97
N THR A 102 -8.87 1.01 -9.86
CA THR A 102 -7.61 1.73 -9.90
C THR A 102 -7.48 2.69 -8.72
N ILE A 103 -6.35 2.60 -8.02
CA ILE A 103 -5.95 3.49 -6.94
C ILE A 103 -4.83 4.39 -7.47
N CYS A 104 -4.93 5.67 -7.22
CA CYS A 104 -3.97 6.68 -7.60
C CYS A 104 -3.00 6.90 -6.43
N TYR A 105 -1.79 6.34 -6.51
CA TYR A 105 -0.74 6.62 -5.55
C TYR A 105 -0.18 8.03 -5.77
N LEU A 106 -0.03 8.78 -4.70
CA LEU A 106 0.71 10.03 -4.65
C LEU A 106 1.08 10.39 -3.21
N SER A 107 2.26 11.01 -3.00
CA SER A 107 2.62 11.50 -1.68
C SER A 107 1.78 12.74 -1.33
N THR A 108 1.28 12.79 -0.10
CA THR A 108 0.60 13.99 0.44
C THR A 108 1.33 14.55 1.66
N GLY A 109 2.04 13.72 2.41
CA GLY A 109 2.79 14.15 3.59
C GLY A 109 4.27 14.42 3.33
N ALA A 110 4.76 14.20 2.10
CA ALA A 110 6.11 14.56 1.69
C ALA A 110 6.13 15.33 0.38
N TRP A 111 7.08 16.24 0.28
CA TRP A 111 7.49 16.91 -0.94
C TRP A 111 8.48 16.03 -1.70
N GLU A 112 8.33 15.94 -3.03
CA GLU A 112 9.15 15.16 -3.91
C GLU A 112 9.73 16.10 -4.98
N ASP A 113 11.06 16.24 -5.09
CA ASP A 113 11.72 17.21 -5.99
C ASP A 113 11.55 16.90 -7.47
N PHE A 114 11.25 15.66 -7.80
CA PHE A 114 11.07 15.14 -9.15
C PHE A 114 9.63 15.27 -9.68
N ARG A 115 8.66 15.71 -8.86
CA ARG A 115 7.28 15.88 -9.32
C ARG A 115 7.10 17.17 -10.11
N PRO A 116 6.24 17.16 -11.14
CA PRO A 116 6.02 18.36 -11.97
C PRO A 116 5.57 19.59 -11.18
N ASP A 117 4.87 19.39 -10.07
CA ASP A 117 4.31 20.42 -9.19
C ASP A 117 5.23 20.78 -8.01
N ALA A 118 6.46 20.23 -7.95
CA ALA A 118 7.38 20.46 -6.84
C ALA A 118 7.63 21.96 -6.55
N GLY A 119 7.63 22.79 -7.58
CA GLY A 119 7.83 24.24 -7.47
C GLY A 119 6.69 24.98 -6.77
N ALA A 120 5.49 24.40 -6.69
CA ALA A 120 4.33 25.00 -6.03
C ALA A 120 4.42 24.94 -4.49
N PHE A 121 5.23 24.06 -3.94
CA PHE A 121 5.40 23.94 -2.49
C PHE A 121 6.50 24.91 -2.00
N PRO A 122 6.22 25.89 -1.13
CA PRO A 122 7.22 26.80 -0.62
C PRO A 122 8.36 26.08 0.14
N PRO A 123 9.62 26.54 0.04
CA PRO A 123 10.73 25.94 0.80
C PRO A 123 10.49 25.87 2.32
N SER A 124 9.75 26.81 2.89
CA SER A 124 9.41 26.85 4.33
C SER A 124 8.45 25.74 4.77
N MET A 125 7.83 25.00 3.84
CA MET A 125 7.01 23.82 4.14
C MET A 125 7.82 22.53 4.15
N ARG A 126 9.06 22.54 3.65
CA ARG A 126 9.88 21.35 3.43
C ARG A 126 10.77 21.13 4.64
N GLY A 127 10.55 20.05 5.36
CA GLY A 127 11.28 19.66 6.56
C GLY A 127 12.53 18.82 6.28
N GLU A 128 12.79 17.86 7.16
CA GLU A 128 13.87 16.90 7.01
C GLU A 128 13.54 15.84 5.94
N GLY A 129 14.56 15.13 5.44
CA GLY A 129 14.36 14.02 4.51
C GLY A 129 13.60 12.86 5.17
N ASN A 130 12.74 12.20 4.42
CA ASN A 130 11.98 11.04 4.89
C ASN A 130 12.71 9.69 4.72
N GLY A 131 13.93 9.72 4.18
CA GLY A 131 14.77 8.53 3.93
C GLY A 131 14.83 8.12 2.46
N TRP A 132 14.06 8.75 1.60
CA TRP A 132 14.12 8.58 0.14
C TRP A 132 14.82 9.78 -0.50
N GLU A 133 15.62 9.51 -1.53
CA GLU A 133 16.33 10.56 -2.26
C GLU A 133 15.34 11.48 -2.97
N GLY A 134 15.53 12.79 -2.82
CA GLY A 134 14.64 13.79 -3.41
C GLY A 134 13.37 14.08 -2.60
N GLU A 135 13.14 13.40 -1.45
CA GLU A 135 11.92 13.56 -0.67
C GLU A 135 12.16 14.21 0.71
N ARG A 136 11.21 15.03 1.13
CA ARG A 136 11.24 15.74 2.43
C ARG A 136 9.84 15.81 3.02
N TRP A 137 9.74 15.60 4.33
CA TRP A 137 8.48 15.78 5.05
C TRP A 137 7.89 17.17 4.84
N LEU A 138 6.57 17.26 4.80
CA LEU A 138 5.84 18.53 4.75
C LEU A 138 5.41 18.97 6.17
N ASP A 139 5.33 20.29 6.37
CA ASP A 139 4.71 20.87 7.58
C ASP A 139 3.19 20.79 7.45
N ILE A 140 2.64 19.66 7.85
CA ILE A 140 1.21 19.35 7.75
C ILE A 140 0.30 20.24 8.61
N ARG A 141 0.85 21.11 9.45
CA ARG A 141 0.07 22.12 10.20
C ARG A 141 -0.43 23.24 9.30
N ARG A 142 0.20 23.44 8.14
CA ARG A 142 -0.12 24.49 7.19
C ARG A 142 -1.28 24.13 6.26
N LEU A 143 -2.41 23.73 6.87
CA LEU A 143 -3.57 23.17 6.16
C LEU A 143 -4.06 24.07 5.04
N ALA A 144 -4.23 25.37 5.28
CA ALA A 144 -4.76 26.31 4.29
C ALA A 144 -3.86 26.46 3.04
N GLU A 145 -2.54 26.22 3.19
CA GLU A 145 -1.60 26.29 2.08
C GLU A 145 -1.46 24.95 1.35
N LEU A 146 -1.56 23.83 2.09
CA LEU A 146 -1.49 22.48 1.53
C LEU A 146 -2.79 22.09 0.82
N GLU A 147 -3.94 22.54 1.33
CA GLU A 147 -5.25 22.18 0.80
C GLU A 147 -5.36 22.39 -0.74
N PRO A 148 -5.06 23.56 -1.32
CA PRO A 148 -5.17 23.75 -2.76
C PRO A 148 -4.18 22.86 -3.54
N LEU A 149 -2.97 22.65 -3.05
CA LEU A 149 -1.95 21.84 -3.72
C LEU A 149 -2.36 20.36 -3.78
N ILE A 150 -2.86 19.82 -2.68
CA ILE A 150 -3.33 18.43 -2.64
C ILE A 150 -4.65 18.28 -3.40
N ALA A 151 -5.52 19.29 -3.36
CA ALA A 151 -6.73 19.34 -4.15
C ALA A 151 -6.45 19.19 -5.66
N GLU A 152 -5.44 19.88 -6.19
CA GLU A 152 -5.02 19.78 -7.60
C GLU A 152 -4.49 18.37 -7.93
N ARG A 153 -3.72 17.73 -7.03
CA ARG A 153 -3.27 16.35 -7.19
C ARG A 153 -4.46 15.37 -7.26
N PHE A 154 -5.46 15.55 -6.40
CA PHE A 154 -6.66 14.69 -6.41
C PHE A 154 -7.56 14.98 -7.62
N ASP A 155 -7.63 16.23 -8.09
CA ASP A 155 -8.29 16.57 -9.35
C ASP A 155 -7.63 15.88 -10.55
N MET A 156 -6.30 15.80 -10.57
CA MET A 156 -5.56 15.02 -11.57
C MET A 156 -5.97 13.54 -11.54
N CYS A 157 -6.00 12.89 -10.36
CA CYS A 157 -6.42 11.51 -10.22
C CYS A 157 -7.85 11.30 -10.74
N ARG A 158 -8.80 12.14 -10.29
CA ARG A 158 -10.19 12.09 -10.75
C ARG A 158 -10.29 12.25 -12.28
N ASN A 159 -9.59 13.23 -12.84
CA ASN A 159 -9.64 13.55 -14.27
C ASN A 159 -9.01 12.46 -15.14
N LYS A 160 -8.07 11.69 -14.60
CA LYS A 160 -7.54 10.47 -15.22
C LYS A 160 -8.50 9.28 -15.12
N GLY A 161 -9.51 9.34 -14.22
CA GLY A 161 -10.56 8.32 -14.07
C GLY A 161 -10.28 7.27 -13.01
N PHE A 162 -9.36 7.52 -12.07
CA PHE A 162 -9.13 6.64 -10.93
C PHE A 162 -10.38 6.51 -10.05
N ASP A 163 -10.49 5.37 -9.35
CA ASP A 163 -11.60 5.10 -8.41
C ASP A 163 -11.27 5.55 -6.98
N ALA A 164 -9.99 5.61 -6.64
CA ALA A 164 -9.50 5.91 -5.30
C ALA A 164 -8.14 6.61 -5.31
N VAL A 165 -7.71 7.09 -4.14
CA VAL A 165 -6.36 7.60 -3.88
C VAL A 165 -5.70 6.84 -2.73
N GLU A 166 -4.40 6.57 -2.88
CA GLU A 166 -3.48 6.22 -1.79
C GLU A 166 -2.62 7.45 -1.50
N PRO A 167 -2.96 8.25 -0.47
CA PRO A 167 -2.12 9.35 -0.02
C PRO A 167 -0.98 8.80 0.84
N ASP A 168 0.27 8.95 0.42
CA ASP A 168 1.43 8.46 1.16
C ASP A 168 1.96 9.49 2.17
N ASN A 169 2.75 9.00 3.14
CA ASN A 169 3.40 9.77 4.21
C ASN A 169 2.40 10.41 5.20
N MET A 170 1.41 9.61 5.64
CA MET A 170 0.30 10.04 6.49
C MET A 170 0.57 9.94 8.00
N ASP A 171 1.83 9.77 8.42
CA ASP A 171 2.27 9.57 9.80
C ASP A 171 3.48 10.45 10.21
N ALA A 172 3.60 11.63 9.62
CA ALA A 172 4.74 12.53 9.77
C ALA A 172 5.06 12.86 11.25
N TYR A 173 4.05 12.91 12.14
CA TYR A 173 4.23 13.20 13.56
C TYR A 173 5.05 12.14 14.31
N ARG A 174 5.12 10.91 13.79
CA ARG A 174 5.93 9.81 14.33
C ARG A 174 7.37 9.83 13.84
N ASN A 175 7.67 10.70 12.90
CA ASN A 175 8.92 10.74 12.16
C ASN A 175 9.73 11.98 12.49
N LYS A 176 11.02 11.95 12.18
CA LYS A 176 11.88 13.15 12.29
C LYS A 176 11.59 14.07 11.11
N SER A 177 10.44 14.73 11.16
CA SER A 177 9.98 15.58 10.06
C SER A 177 10.70 16.93 9.97
N GLY A 178 11.41 17.34 11.03
CA GLY A 178 11.98 18.68 11.15
C GLY A 178 10.98 19.70 11.72
N PHE A 179 9.75 19.26 12.01
CA PHE A 179 8.68 20.09 12.59
C PHE A 179 8.18 19.48 13.91
N PRO A 180 7.76 20.31 14.88
CA PRO A 180 7.19 19.82 16.13
C PRO A 180 5.72 19.41 15.94
N LEU A 181 5.50 18.37 15.13
CA LEU A 181 4.16 17.85 14.83
C LEU A 181 3.60 17.05 16.01
N THR A 182 2.33 17.24 16.28
CA THR A 182 1.56 16.48 17.26
C THR A 182 0.65 15.45 16.62
N ALA A 183 0.17 14.47 17.40
CA ALA A 183 -0.87 13.54 16.94
C ALA A 183 -2.16 14.27 16.49
N GLY A 184 -2.51 15.39 17.18
CA GLY A 184 -3.64 16.22 16.78
C GLY A 184 -3.46 16.91 15.43
N ASP A 185 -2.24 17.38 15.13
CA ASP A 185 -1.95 17.95 13.80
C ASP A 185 -2.12 16.90 12.71
N GLN A 186 -1.64 15.66 12.95
CA GLN A 186 -1.79 14.56 12.00
C GLN A 186 -3.26 14.18 11.78
N LEU A 187 -4.06 14.04 12.85
CA LEU A 187 -5.49 13.76 12.72
C LEU A 187 -6.22 14.82 11.90
N ASN A 188 -5.93 16.10 12.15
CA ASN A 188 -6.53 17.19 11.41
C ASN A 188 -6.15 17.15 9.92
N TYR A 189 -4.88 16.86 9.63
CA TYR A 189 -4.39 16.72 8.27
C TYR A 189 -5.02 15.51 7.57
N ASN A 190 -5.03 14.33 8.22
CA ASN A 190 -5.62 13.11 7.66
C ASN A 190 -7.11 13.29 7.33
N ARG A 191 -7.87 14.00 8.17
CA ARG A 191 -9.26 14.34 7.90
C ARG A 191 -9.43 15.34 6.75
N LEU A 192 -8.51 16.30 6.59
CA LEU A 192 -8.48 17.16 5.40
C LEU A 192 -8.31 16.33 4.13
N ILE A 193 -7.37 15.36 4.12
CA ILE A 193 -7.13 14.46 2.99
C ILE A 193 -8.40 13.66 2.64
N VAL A 194 -9.09 13.11 3.65
CA VAL A 194 -10.36 12.40 3.45
C VAL A 194 -11.38 13.30 2.77
N ARG A 195 -11.60 14.50 3.31
CA ARG A 195 -12.56 15.46 2.74
C ARG A 195 -12.25 15.76 1.28
N LEU A 196 -10.99 16.07 0.97
CA LEU A 196 -10.56 16.41 -0.39
C LEU A 196 -10.80 15.27 -1.39
N ALA A 197 -10.59 14.01 -0.98
CA ALA A 197 -10.86 12.83 -1.80
C ALA A 197 -12.36 12.61 -1.98
N HIS A 198 -13.13 12.65 -0.90
CA HIS A 198 -14.56 12.41 -0.90
C HIS A 198 -15.33 13.48 -1.69
N ASP A 199 -14.96 14.76 -1.60
CA ASP A 199 -15.54 15.85 -2.39
C ASP A 199 -15.36 15.64 -3.90
N ARG A 200 -14.43 14.78 -4.31
CA ARG A 200 -14.14 14.40 -5.69
C ARG A 200 -14.73 13.06 -6.11
N GLY A 201 -15.47 12.40 -5.20
CA GLY A 201 -16.01 11.05 -5.44
C GLY A 201 -14.95 9.95 -5.44
N LEU A 202 -13.73 10.24 -4.98
CA LEU A 202 -12.66 9.26 -4.83
C LEU A 202 -12.74 8.59 -3.46
N SER A 203 -12.55 7.29 -3.40
CA SER A 203 -12.26 6.58 -2.14
C SER A 203 -10.84 6.90 -1.70
N VAL A 204 -10.55 6.72 -0.40
CA VAL A 204 -9.25 7.09 0.17
C VAL A 204 -8.74 6.02 1.14
N GLY A 205 -7.46 5.64 0.98
CA GLY A 205 -6.76 4.72 1.85
C GLY A 205 -5.98 5.41 2.96
N LEU A 206 -6.02 4.87 4.19
CA LEU A 206 -5.10 5.27 5.23
C LEU A 206 -3.76 4.56 5.03
N LYS A 207 -2.70 5.32 4.72
CA LYS A 207 -1.36 4.77 4.61
C LYS A 207 -0.68 4.71 5.97
N ASN A 208 -0.34 3.49 6.41
CA ASN A 208 0.31 3.24 7.70
C ASN A 208 -0.46 3.87 8.88
N ASP A 209 0.12 4.79 9.65
CA ASP A 209 -0.47 5.53 10.78
C ASP A 209 -1.33 4.67 11.74
N LEU A 210 -0.78 3.51 12.13
CA LEU A 210 -1.51 2.52 12.91
C LEU A 210 -2.01 3.05 14.27
N ASP A 211 -1.32 4.04 14.85
CA ASP A 211 -1.68 4.58 16.16
C ASP A 211 -3.02 5.33 16.13
N GLN A 212 -3.40 5.89 14.98
CA GLN A 212 -4.61 6.69 14.82
C GLN A 212 -5.76 5.92 14.13
N ILE A 213 -5.60 4.61 13.87
CA ILE A 213 -6.67 3.79 13.29
C ILE A 213 -7.98 3.88 14.09
N PRO A 214 -7.98 3.84 15.44
CA PRO A 214 -9.23 3.95 16.20
C PRO A 214 -10.04 5.21 15.87
N GLU A 215 -9.39 6.33 15.63
CA GLU A 215 -10.01 7.62 15.32
C GLU A 215 -10.36 7.78 13.85
N LEU A 216 -9.65 7.07 12.94
CA LEU A 216 -9.71 7.29 11.49
C LEU A 216 -10.41 6.18 10.71
N VAL A 217 -10.61 4.99 11.29
CA VAL A 217 -11.23 3.87 10.58
C VAL A 217 -12.65 4.20 10.07
N GLY A 218 -13.36 5.09 10.74
CA GLY A 218 -14.67 5.58 10.29
C GLY A 218 -14.59 6.49 9.06
N ASP A 219 -13.49 7.22 8.93
CA ASP A 219 -13.31 8.27 7.93
C ASP A 219 -12.74 7.72 6.60
N PHE A 220 -11.78 6.77 6.67
CA PHE A 220 -11.12 6.17 5.50
C PHE A 220 -11.89 4.98 4.93
N ASP A 221 -11.80 4.75 3.61
CA ASP A 221 -12.52 3.70 2.91
C ASP A 221 -11.77 2.35 2.91
N PHE A 222 -10.44 2.37 3.05
CA PHE A 222 -9.56 1.21 3.15
C PHE A 222 -8.25 1.58 3.85
N ALA A 223 -7.34 0.63 4.02
CA ALA A 223 -5.99 0.90 4.50
C ALA A 223 -4.94 0.33 3.54
N VAL A 224 -3.77 0.99 3.46
CA VAL A 224 -2.55 0.46 2.85
C VAL A 224 -1.47 0.44 3.92
N ASN A 225 -0.85 -0.72 4.13
CA ASN A 225 0.16 -0.87 5.17
C ASN A 225 1.42 -1.58 4.66
N GLU A 226 2.54 -1.13 5.17
CA GLU A 226 3.83 -1.71 4.89
C GLU A 226 4.40 -2.35 6.16
N GLN A 227 4.91 -3.60 6.01
CA GLN A 227 5.76 -4.28 6.98
C GLN A 227 5.10 -4.58 8.34
N CYS A 228 3.76 -4.68 8.42
CA CYS A 228 3.13 -5.00 9.70
C CYS A 228 3.53 -6.38 10.25
N ALA A 229 3.82 -7.37 9.39
CA ALA A 229 4.27 -8.67 9.86
C ALA A 229 5.73 -8.64 10.33
N GLN A 230 6.58 -7.84 9.67
CA GLN A 230 7.96 -7.66 10.12
C GLN A 230 8.04 -7.05 11.52
N TYR A 231 7.11 -6.17 11.86
CA TYR A 231 7.07 -5.46 13.15
C TYR A 231 6.08 -6.06 14.16
N ASP A 232 5.42 -7.18 13.81
CA ASP A 232 4.44 -7.88 14.66
C ASP A 232 3.26 -6.98 15.07
N GLU A 233 2.74 -6.20 14.13
CA GLU A 233 1.68 -5.21 14.39
C GLU A 233 0.46 -5.33 13.46
N CYS A 234 0.35 -6.41 12.64
CA CYS A 234 -0.78 -6.61 11.72
C CYS A 234 -2.16 -6.67 12.44
N GLY A 235 -2.18 -7.12 13.70
CA GLY A 235 -3.40 -7.12 14.50
C GLY A 235 -4.03 -5.75 14.69
N ARG A 236 -3.25 -4.67 14.56
CA ARG A 236 -3.72 -3.28 14.67
C ARG A 236 -4.57 -2.82 13.49
N LEU A 237 -4.52 -3.56 12.37
CA LEU A 237 -5.29 -3.28 11.14
C LEU A 237 -6.68 -3.91 11.16
N THR A 238 -6.97 -4.79 12.12
CA THR A 238 -8.24 -5.50 12.23
C THR A 238 -9.49 -4.62 12.35
N PRO A 239 -9.44 -3.37 12.87
CA PRO A 239 -10.60 -2.48 12.84
C PRO A 239 -11.13 -2.21 11.43
N PHE A 240 -10.24 -2.08 10.41
CA PHE A 240 -10.67 -1.95 9.01
C PHE A 240 -11.40 -3.21 8.55
N ILE A 241 -10.85 -4.39 8.83
CA ILE A 241 -11.48 -5.68 8.47
C ILE A 241 -12.84 -5.84 9.17
N ALA A 242 -12.94 -5.49 10.44
CA ALA A 242 -14.19 -5.52 11.20
C ALA A 242 -15.24 -4.55 10.64
N ALA A 243 -14.80 -3.44 10.05
CA ALA A 243 -15.66 -2.48 9.35
C ALA A 243 -16.01 -2.90 7.91
N GLY A 244 -15.59 -4.09 7.46
CA GLY A 244 -15.81 -4.57 6.08
C GLY A 244 -14.91 -3.89 5.04
N LYS A 245 -13.85 -3.20 5.45
CA LYS A 245 -12.95 -2.43 4.60
C LYS A 245 -11.66 -3.22 4.31
N ALA A 246 -11.16 -3.13 3.09
CA ALA A 246 -9.91 -3.81 2.70
C ALA A 246 -8.70 -3.26 3.46
N VAL A 247 -7.72 -4.14 3.67
CA VAL A 247 -6.35 -3.78 4.04
C VAL A 247 -5.41 -4.34 2.99
N PHE A 248 -4.82 -3.48 2.20
CA PHE A 248 -3.76 -3.79 1.25
C PHE A 248 -2.42 -3.75 1.98
N HIS A 249 -1.74 -4.90 2.08
CA HIS A 249 -0.55 -5.05 2.91
C HIS A 249 0.64 -5.53 2.08
N VAL A 250 1.83 -5.00 2.39
CA VAL A 250 3.07 -5.31 1.69
C VAL A 250 4.20 -5.60 2.67
N GLU A 251 4.98 -6.66 2.34
CA GLU A 251 6.25 -6.98 2.99
C GLU A 251 7.41 -6.93 2.00
N TYR A 252 8.59 -6.53 2.47
CA TYR A 252 9.80 -6.43 1.66
C TYR A 252 10.88 -7.41 2.10
N GLU A 253 11.11 -7.53 3.41
CA GLU A 253 12.18 -8.33 4.00
C GLU A 253 11.75 -9.74 4.38
N LEU A 254 10.45 -9.96 4.57
CA LEU A 254 9.89 -11.26 4.89
C LEU A 254 9.39 -11.95 3.62
N PRO A 255 9.78 -13.21 3.35
CA PRO A 255 9.21 -13.97 2.25
C PRO A 255 7.73 -14.29 2.52
N ALA A 256 6.91 -14.39 1.48
CA ALA A 256 5.47 -14.68 1.56
C ALA A 256 5.14 -15.89 2.45
N SER A 257 5.97 -16.95 2.42
CA SER A 257 5.79 -18.15 3.25
C SER A 257 5.79 -17.86 4.77
N ARG A 258 6.34 -16.73 5.21
CA ARG A 258 6.43 -16.37 6.64
C ARG A 258 5.22 -15.61 7.13
N PHE A 259 4.60 -14.77 6.29
CA PHE A 259 3.50 -13.91 6.71
C PHE A 259 2.14 -14.29 6.11
N CYS A 260 2.08 -14.94 4.94
CA CYS A 260 0.81 -15.26 4.29
C CYS A 260 -0.16 -16.09 5.15
N PRO A 261 0.24 -17.08 5.95
CA PRO A 261 -0.70 -17.80 6.80
C PRO A 261 -1.47 -16.86 7.74
N ALA A 262 -0.77 -16.02 8.50
CA ALA A 262 -1.39 -15.05 9.41
C ALA A 262 -2.18 -13.97 8.66
N SER A 263 -1.68 -13.50 7.51
CA SER A 263 -2.39 -12.52 6.68
C SER A 263 -3.74 -13.04 6.20
N ARG A 264 -3.83 -14.31 5.79
CA ARG A 264 -5.12 -14.92 5.37
C ARG A 264 -6.10 -15.04 6.53
N GLU A 265 -5.63 -15.42 7.73
CA GLU A 265 -6.45 -15.46 8.94
C GLU A 265 -7.04 -14.08 9.26
N LEU A 266 -6.25 -13.04 9.10
CA LEU A 266 -6.64 -11.65 9.28
C LEU A 266 -7.39 -11.04 8.08
N LYS A 267 -7.57 -11.81 6.97
CA LYS A 267 -8.19 -11.34 5.71
C LYS A 267 -7.50 -10.13 5.09
N LEU A 268 -6.17 -10.01 5.26
CA LEU A 268 -5.40 -8.95 4.62
C LEU A 268 -5.10 -9.34 3.16
N SER A 269 -5.14 -8.37 2.26
CA SER A 269 -4.69 -8.50 0.87
C SER A 269 -3.19 -8.28 0.81
N SER A 270 -2.40 -9.36 0.98
CA SER A 270 -0.95 -9.25 1.25
C SER A 270 -0.08 -9.62 0.06
N LEU A 271 1.00 -8.84 -0.14
CA LEU A 271 2.01 -9.03 -1.18
C LEU A 271 3.42 -9.05 -0.58
N GLU A 272 4.27 -9.93 -1.09
CA GLU A 272 5.72 -9.75 -1.03
C GLU A 272 6.13 -8.89 -2.22
N LYS A 273 6.87 -7.81 -1.97
CA LYS A 273 7.36 -6.86 -2.97
C LYS A 273 8.85 -6.60 -2.80
N LYS A 274 9.46 -6.01 -3.83
CA LYS A 274 10.78 -5.41 -3.72
C LYS A 274 10.63 -3.91 -3.46
N TYR A 275 11.65 -3.31 -2.85
CA TYR A 275 11.68 -1.85 -2.56
C TYR A 275 11.60 -0.97 -3.81
N ASP A 276 11.94 -1.51 -4.99
CA ASP A 276 11.81 -0.77 -6.25
C ASP A 276 10.36 -0.57 -6.71
N LEU A 277 9.40 -1.28 -6.09
CA LEU A 277 7.97 -1.23 -6.40
C LEU A 277 7.63 -1.38 -7.89
N GLY A 278 8.44 -2.16 -8.61
CA GLY A 278 8.18 -2.56 -9.99
C GLY A 278 7.04 -3.58 -10.12
N ALA A 279 6.89 -4.18 -11.29
CA ALA A 279 5.79 -5.12 -11.59
C ALA A 279 5.84 -6.43 -10.77
N TRP A 280 7.03 -6.87 -10.34
CA TRP A 280 7.18 -8.12 -9.60
C TRP A 280 6.41 -8.11 -8.28
N ARG A 281 5.66 -9.18 -8.02
CA ARG A 281 4.96 -9.43 -6.75
C ARG A 281 4.85 -10.92 -6.48
N LYS A 282 4.63 -11.28 -5.22
CA LYS A 282 4.16 -12.60 -4.84
C LYS A 282 2.98 -12.43 -3.87
N ALA A 283 1.81 -12.83 -4.32
CA ALA A 283 0.58 -12.68 -3.54
C ALA A 283 0.40 -13.82 -2.53
N CYS A 284 -0.24 -13.53 -1.43
CA CYS A 284 -0.74 -14.53 -0.52
C CYS A 284 -1.98 -15.24 -1.07
#